data_a5339c7186a4bb37bc8356f782cfe1ec
#
_entry.id   a5339c7186a4bb37bc8356f782cfe1ec
#
_cell.length_a   1.000
_cell.length_b   1.000
_cell.length_c   1.000
_cell.angle_alpha   90.00
_cell.angle_beta   90.00
_cell.angle_gamma   90.00
#
_symmetry.space_group_name_H-M   'P 1'
#
loop_
_entity.id
_entity.type
_entity.pdbx_description
1 polymer ?
#
loop_
_entity_poly.entity_id
_entity_poly.type
_entity_poly.pdbx_seq_one_letter_code
_entity_poly.pdbx_strand_id
1 'polypeptide(L)'
;MPESAPTTSSAHQSAIDVPCGPPKNAAVGGFPTTGTPTPCIAEENKRNYDQFKYIVANNLNTKAGLAAAFAKSFKVAMPMTAIAVKGDWVPVQTMLQWMPELSDIGNIEKLYYTTAAASVEYALVSLHVSSRQNANWVWGTFEHQLNPGRCDTMGCFDSFGAEIPAVLPNKAAVNAQYGACPKTKPLKTLMDNANLSPVWENYCLKSTEVDYGAADGTPYVLGNSVIERIVGNGGISAASCIACHAYASFGSNGSPTASAAAMLGYNPTGNPVPDVLAGSLQFDFMWGVLMAP
;
A
#
# COMPACT_ATOMS: atom_id res chain seq x y z
N MET A 1 -12.31 21.05 5.88
CA MET A 1 -13.39 20.83 4.89
C MET A 1 -14.17 19.63 5.38
N PRO A 2 -15.50 19.64 5.40
CA PRO A 2 -16.25 18.47 5.86
C PRO A 2 -15.95 17.31 4.93
N GLU A 3 -15.66 16.18 5.53
CA GLU A 3 -15.47 14.90 4.89
C GLU A 3 -16.75 14.56 4.11
N SER A 4 -16.73 14.76 2.79
CA SER A 4 -17.79 14.24 1.94
C SER A 4 -17.61 12.73 1.94
N ALA A 5 -18.66 12.01 2.33
CA ALA A 5 -18.75 10.57 2.14
C ALA A 5 -18.25 10.21 0.73
N PRO A 6 -17.52 9.10 0.56
CA PRO A 6 -17.03 8.70 -0.75
C PRO A 6 -18.21 8.61 -1.70
N THR A 7 -18.32 9.59 -2.60
CA THR A 7 -19.24 9.47 -3.71
C THR A 7 -18.81 8.24 -4.48
N THR A 8 -19.72 7.31 -4.62
CA THR A 8 -19.60 6.12 -5.46
C THR A 8 -19.28 6.54 -6.89
N SER A 9 -18.04 6.87 -7.17
CA SER A 9 -17.54 6.87 -8.51
C SER A 9 -17.16 5.43 -8.83
N SER A 10 -17.97 4.80 -9.61
CA SER A 10 -17.83 3.46 -10.18
C SER A 10 -16.67 3.32 -11.16
N ALA A 11 -15.55 3.96 -10.88
CA ALA A 11 -14.38 3.91 -11.73
C ALA A 11 -13.19 3.44 -10.89
N HIS A 12 -12.75 2.24 -11.21
CA HIS A 12 -11.46 1.65 -10.90
C HIS A 12 -11.29 0.98 -9.54
N GLN A 13 -12.12 -0.04 -9.29
CA GLN A 13 -11.61 -1.23 -8.67
C GLN A 13 -10.70 -1.94 -9.68
N SER A 14 -9.43 -1.65 -9.68
CA SER A 14 -8.47 -2.67 -10.07
C SER A 14 -8.42 -3.64 -8.88
N ALA A 15 -9.40 -4.52 -8.81
CA ALA A 15 -9.30 -5.71 -8.02
C ALA A 15 -8.10 -6.48 -8.59
N ILE A 16 -6.96 -6.41 -7.96
CA ILE A 16 -6.09 -7.56 -7.98
C ILE A 16 -6.93 -8.57 -7.20
N ASP A 17 -7.62 -9.44 -7.94
CA ASP A 17 -8.24 -10.63 -7.39
C ASP A 17 -7.11 -11.49 -6.85
N VAL A 18 -6.69 -11.16 -5.62
CA VAL A 18 -5.86 -12.07 -4.85
C VAL A 18 -6.83 -13.13 -4.36
N PRO A 19 -6.80 -14.35 -4.93
CA PRO A 19 -7.68 -15.39 -4.46
C PRO A 19 -7.46 -15.57 -2.98
N CYS A 20 -8.52 -15.63 -2.19
CA CYS A 20 -8.50 -16.06 -0.80
C CYS A 20 -8.11 -17.53 -0.71
N GLY A 21 -6.94 -17.86 -1.22
CA GLY A 21 -6.32 -19.17 -1.07
C GLY A 21 -5.30 -19.15 0.07
N PRO A 22 -4.88 -20.31 0.56
CA PRO A 22 -3.81 -20.36 1.54
C PRO A 22 -2.63 -19.56 1.01
N PRO A 23 -2.04 -18.67 1.80
CA PRO A 23 -0.69 -18.26 1.51
C PRO A 23 0.11 -19.53 1.30
N LYS A 24 0.89 -19.62 0.21
CA LYS A 24 1.66 -20.82 -0.15
C LYS A 24 2.55 -21.35 0.99
N ASN A 25 2.64 -20.62 2.10
CA ASN A 25 3.22 -20.98 3.37
C ASN A 25 2.19 -20.77 4.49
N ALA A 26 1.29 -21.71 4.67
CA ALA A 26 0.32 -21.72 5.76
C ALA A 26 0.94 -21.59 7.17
N ALA A 27 2.25 -21.71 7.28
CA ALA A 27 2.99 -21.57 8.54
C ALA A 27 3.37 -20.13 8.90
N VAL A 28 3.11 -19.15 8.05
CA VAL A 28 3.59 -17.77 8.24
C VAL A 28 2.43 -16.77 8.19
N GLY A 29 1.37 -17.03 8.91
CA GLY A 29 0.36 -16.03 9.07
C GLY A 29 -1.05 -16.56 8.89
N GLY A 30 -1.69 -16.80 9.97
CA GLY A 30 -3.03 -17.27 10.20
C GLY A 30 -4.19 -16.64 9.41
N PHE A 31 -4.00 -16.33 8.13
CA PHE A 31 -5.09 -16.00 7.26
C PHE A 31 -5.75 -17.29 6.77
N PRO A 32 -7.00 -17.55 7.16
CA PRO A 32 -7.68 -18.79 6.77
C PRO A 32 -7.91 -18.82 5.28
N THR A 33 -7.75 -19.98 4.79
CA THR A 33 -7.88 -20.42 3.42
C THR A 33 -9.24 -21.03 3.22
N THR A 34 -10.23 -20.25 2.92
CA THR A 34 -11.51 -20.81 2.47
C THR A 34 -11.74 -20.39 1.03
N GLY A 35 -11.79 -21.41 0.15
CA GLY A 35 -12.00 -21.24 -1.26
C GLY A 35 -13.39 -20.72 -1.61
N THR A 36 -13.56 -19.43 -1.53
CA THR A 36 -14.65 -18.72 -2.17
C THR A 36 -14.08 -17.59 -3.01
N PRO A 37 -14.64 -17.30 -4.17
CA PRO A 37 -14.11 -16.32 -5.13
C PRO A 37 -14.34 -14.85 -4.73
N THR A 38 -14.57 -14.55 -3.46
CA THR A 38 -14.66 -13.17 -2.99
C THR A 38 -13.24 -12.64 -2.83
N PRO A 39 -12.90 -11.47 -3.40
CA PRO A 39 -11.57 -10.90 -3.21
C PRO A 39 -11.31 -10.71 -1.72
N CYS A 40 -10.23 -11.31 -1.22
CA CYS A 40 -9.84 -11.18 0.18
C CYS A 40 -9.42 -9.77 0.51
N ILE A 41 -8.88 -9.05 -0.47
CA ILE A 41 -8.36 -7.70 -0.32
C ILE A 41 -8.83 -6.89 -1.52
N ALA A 42 -9.51 -5.79 -1.25
CA ALA A 42 -9.80 -4.77 -2.25
C ALA A 42 -8.83 -3.60 -2.06
N GLU A 43 -8.20 -3.15 -3.14
CA GLU A 43 -7.31 -2.00 -3.12
C GLU A 43 -8.05 -0.75 -3.61
N GLU A 44 -7.95 0.34 -2.86
CA GLU A 44 -8.44 1.65 -3.27
C GLU A 44 -7.27 2.64 -3.37
N ASN A 45 -7.11 3.23 -4.56
CA ASN A 45 -6.08 4.23 -4.80
C ASN A 45 -6.68 5.63 -4.90
N LYS A 46 -6.22 6.53 -4.05
CA LYS A 46 -6.58 7.95 -4.07
C LYS A 46 -5.35 8.81 -4.30
N ARG A 47 -5.57 9.96 -4.88
CA ARG A 47 -4.51 10.96 -5.12
C ARG A 47 -5.02 12.35 -4.82
N ASN A 48 -4.11 13.23 -4.40
CA ASN A 48 -4.49 14.62 -4.16
C ASN A 48 -4.71 15.38 -5.49
N TYR A 49 -5.28 16.58 -5.38
CA TYR A 49 -5.65 17.40 -6.52
C TYR A 49 -4.45 17.75 -7.42
N ASP A 50 -3.30 18.03 -6.85
CA ASP A 50 -2.11 18.41 -7.61
C ASP A 50 -1.61 17.27 -8.51
N GLN A 51 -1.59 16.05 -8.00
CA GLN A 51 -1.27 14.87 -8.80
C GLN A 51 -2.32 14.62 -9.89
N PHE A 52 -3.60 14.69 -9.54
CA PHE A 52 -4.70 14.53 -10.48
C PHE A 52 -4.62 15.57 -11.60
N LYS A 53 -4.48 16.84 -11.25
CA LYS A 53 -4.37 17.94 -12.20
C LYS A 53 -3.20 17.77 -13.17
N TYR A 54 -2.03 17.36 -12.67
CA TYR A 54 -0.86 17.08 -13.51
C TYR A 54 -1.14 15.99 -14.54
N ILE A 55 -1.71 14.87 -14.10
CA ILE A 55 -2.05 13.73 -14.97
C ILE A 55 -3.00 14.15 -16.09
N VAL A 56 -4.08 14.83 -15.74
CA VAL A 56 -5.10 15.27 -16.71
C VAL A 56 -4.55 16.33 -17.66
N ALA A 57 -3.85 17.34 -17.15
CA ALA A 57 -3.29 18.42 -17.96
C ALA A 57 -2.26 17.93 -19.00
N ASN A 58 -1.59 16.82 -18.74
CA ASN A 58 -0.65 16.18 -19.66
C ASN A 58 -1.25 15.01 -20.44
N ASN A 59 -2.57 14.79 -20.33
CA ASN A 59 -3.30 13.70 -20.99
C ASN A 59 -2.73 12.30 -20.69
N LEU A 60 -2.20 12.10 -19.47
CA LEU A 60 -1.57 10.84 -19.06
C LEU A 60 -2.56 9.80 -18.51
N ASN A 61 -3.83 10.14 -18.46
CA ASN A 61 -4.92 9.29 -17.93
C ASN A 61 -5.56 8.39 -19.01
N THR A 62 -4.99 8.34 -20.22
CA THR A 62 -5.51 7.51 -21.32
C THR A 62 -4.37 6.80 -22.02
N LYS A 63 -4.64 5.62 -22.59
CA LYS A 63 -3.65 4.88 -23.41
C LYS A 63 -3.16 5.71 -24.60
N ALA A 64 -4.05 6.44 -25.28
CA ALA A 64 -3.67 7.30 -26.39
C ALA A 64 -2.75 8.45 -25.95
N GLY A 65 -3.04 9.06 -24.80
CA GLY A 65 -2.19 10.08 -24.21
C GLY A 65 -0.83 9.58 -23.81
N LEU A 66 -0.75 8.39 -23.18
CA LEU A 66 0.52 7.74 -22.85
C LEU A 66 1.32 7.38 -24.10
N ALA A 67 0.69 6.85 -25.16
CA ALA A 67 1.34 6.59 -26.44
C ALA A 67 1.90 7.87 -27.06
N ALA A 68 1.16 8.97 -27.02
CA ALA A 68 1.60 10.27 -27.50
C ALA A 68 2.77 10.85 -26.65
N ALA A 69 2.72 10.63 -25.34
CA ALA A 69 3.83 10.98 -24.43
C ALA A 69 5.07 10.16 -24.74
N PHE A 70 4.91 8.85 -24.99
CA PHE A 70 6.02 7.97 -25.38
C PHE A 70 6.70 8.45 -26.69
N ALA A 71 5.91 8.74 -27.73
CA ALA A 71 6.42 9.20 -29.03
C ALA A 71 7.23 10.50 -28.94
N LYS A 72 6.98 11.32 -27.90
CA LYS A 72 7.71 12.56 -27.62
C LYS A 72 8.83 12.38 -26.60
N SER A 73 9.07 11.18 -26.11
CA SER A 73 9.99 10.92 -24.98
C SER A 73 9.69 11.81 -23.77
N PHE A 74 8.39 11.99 -23.47
CA PHE A 74 7.96 12.89 -22.41
C PHE A 74 8.34 12.33 -21.04
N LYS A 75 9.21 13.04 -20.34
CA LYS A 75 9.60 12.67 -18.98
C LYS A 75 8.48 13.00 -18.01
N VAL A 76 7.79 11.98 -17.51
CA VAL A 76 6.79 12.15 -16.44
C VAL A 76 7.51 12.53 -15.15
N ALA A 77 7.10 13.65 -14.56
CA ALA A 77 7.60 14.13 -13.27
C ALA A 77 6.44 14.79 -12.51
N MET A 78 5.91 14.09 -11.53
CA MET A 78 4.82 14.60 -10.70
C MET A 78 5.25 15.85 -9.92
N PRO A 79 4.34 16.77 -9.59
CA PRO A 79 4.69 17.93 -8.77
C PRO A 79 5.15 17.49 -7.38
N MET A 80 6.03 18.30 -6.75
CA MET A 80 6.56 18.01 -5.41
C MET A 80 5.48 17.94 -4.32
N THR A 81 4.29 18.48 -4.60
CA THR A 81 3.13 18.42 -3.74
C THR A 81 2.25 17.19 -3.98
N ALA A 82 2.60 16.33 -4.94
CA ALA A 82 1.82 15.13 -5.23
C ALA A 82 1.84 14.16 -4.05
N ILE A 83 0.65 13.66 -3.72
CA ILE A 83 0.44 12.65 -2.69
C ILE A 83 -0.50 11.58 -3.26
N ALA A 84 -0.14 10.32 -3.10
CA ALA A 84 -1.01 9.20 -3.37
C ALA A 84 -1.19 8.34 -2.10
N VAL A 85 -2.37 7.78 -1.96
CA VAL A 85 -2.74 6.92 -0.84
C VAL A 85 -3.38 5.66 -1.41
N LYS A 86 -2.94 4.49 -0.92
CA LYS A 86 -3.57 3.20 -1.21
C LYS A 86 -4.11 2.62 0.09
N GLY A 87 -5.41 2.35 0.13
CA GLY A 87 -6.07 1.62 1.21
C GLY A 87 -6.30 0.18 0.80
N ASP A 88 -6.02 -0.75 1.69
CA ASP A 88 -6.28 -2.17 1.50
C ASP A 88 -7.39 -2.61 2.44
N TRP A 89 -8.47 -3.07 1.84
CA TRP A 89 -9.75 -3.34 2.48
C TRP A 89 -10.06 -4.82 2.47
N VAL A 90 -10.52 -5.33 3.60
CA VAL A 90 -10.92 -6.72 3.75
C VAL A 90 -12.39 -6.80 4.13
N PRO A 91 -13.18 -7.71 3.51
CA PRO A 91 -14.55 -7.91 3.95
C PRO A 91 -14.60 -8.26 5.45
N VAL A 92 -15.47 -7.59 6.20
CA VAL A 92 -15.60 -7.78 7.66
C VAL A 92 -15.83 -9.24 8.00
N GLN A 93 -16.62 -9.96 7.23
CA GLN A 93 -16.85 -11.40 7.43
C GLN A 93 -15.57 -12.24 7.26
N THR A 94 -14.68 -11.83 6.36
CA THR A 94 -13.36 -12.46 6.19
C THR A 94 -12.47 -12.17 7.39
N MET A 95 -12.52 -10.94 7.92
CA MET A 95 -11.76 -10.58 9.12
C MET A 95 -12.14 -11.41 10.35
N LEU A 96 -13.40 -11.74 10.52
CA LEU A 96 -13.86 -12.61 11.61
C LEU A 96 -13.30 -14.04 11.50
N GLN A 97 -12.98 -14.49 10.28
CA GLN A 97 -12.27 -15.76 10.09
C GLN A 97 -10.78 -15.65 10.45
N TRP A 98 -10.17 -14.48 10.23
CA TRP A 98 -8.77 -14.25 10.57
C TRP A 98 -8.54 -13.99 12.06
N MET A 99 -9.49 -13.31 12.69
CA MET A 99 -9.46 -12.84 14.07
C MET A 99 -10.78 -13.17 14.76
N PRO A 100 -11.03 -14.47 15.05
CA PRO A 100 -12.28 -14.91 15.67
C PRO A 100 -12.53 -14.29 17.05
N GLU A 101 -11.49 -13.78 17.70
CA GLU A 101 -11.59 -13.00 18.92
C GLU A 101 -12.38 -11.69 18.75
N LEU A 102 -12.51 -11.18 17.53
CA LEU A 102 -13.36 -10.02 17.23
C LEU A 102 -14.84 -10.37 17.09
N SER A 103 -15.27 -11.52 17.39
CA SER A 103 -16.53 -12.29 17.25
C SER A 103 -17.85 -11.53 17.06
N ASP A 104 -17.77 -10.21 16.92
CA ASP A 104 -18.89 -9.29 16.76
C ASP A 104 -18.51 -8.18 15.76
N ILE A 105 -19.31 -8.01 14.69
CA ILE A 105 -19.12 -6.97 13.67
C ILE A 105 -19.09 -5.58 14.31
N GLY A 106 -19.92 -5.32 15.32
CA GLY A 106 -19.90 -4.04 16.05
C GLY A 106 -18.58 -3.74 16.78
N ASN A 107 -17.74 -4.75 17.04
CA ASN A 107 -16.40 -4.54 17.57
C ASN A 107 -15.43 -4.13 16.46
N ILE A 108 -15.57 -4.69 15.26
CA ILE A 108 -14.74 -4.31 14.11
C ILE A 108 -14.97 -2.84 13.77
N GLU A 109 -16.20 -2.39 13.66
CA GLU A 109 -16.56 -0.99 13.38
C GLU A 109 -16.01 0.01 14.42
N LYS A 110 -15.86 -0.41 15.67
CA LYS A 110 -15.27 0.43 16.72
C LYS A 110 -13.73 0.52 16.64
N LEU A 111 -13.10 -0.47 16.06
CA LEU A 111 -11.64 -0.63 16.05
C LEU A 111 -11.04 -0.26 14.71
N TYR A 112 -11.71 -0.61 13.61
CA TYR A 112 -11.25 -0.38 12.25
C TYR A 112 -12.05 0.73 11.58
N TYR A 113 -11.41 1.45 10.68
CA TYR A 113 -12.15 2.28 9.74
C TYR A 113 -12.87 1.35 8.75
N THR A 114 -14.19 1.48 8.66
CA THR A 114 -15.01 0.62 7.79
C THR A 114 -15.72 1.43 6.72
N THR A 115 -16.04 0.76 5.62
CA THR A 115 -16.85 1.32 4.53
C THR A 115 -17.70 0.23 3.90
N ALA A 116 -18.85 0.61 3.35
CA ALA A 116 -19.69 -0.31 2.60
C ALA A 116 -19.54 -0.09 1.10
N ALA A 117 -19.34 -1.18 0.36
CA ALA A 117 -19.34 -1.17 -1.10
C ALA A 117 -20.14 -2.36 -1.62
N ALA A 118 -21.09 -2.11 -2.53
CA ALA A 118 -21.92 -3.15 -3.14
C ALA A 118 -22.54 -4.14 -2.13
N SER A 119 -23.11 -3.65 -1.03
CA SER A 119 -23.70 -4.43 0.09
C SER A 119 -22.71 -5.27 0.91
N VAL A 120 -21.42 -5.15 0.69
CA VAL A 120 -20.36 -5.75 1.51
C VAL A 120 -19.73 -4.68 2.37
N GLU A 121 -19.57 -4.96 3.65
CA GLU A 121 -18.84 -4.10 4.56
C GLU A 121 -17.36 -4.52 4.60
N TYR A 122 -16.49 -3.54 4.47
CA TYR A 122 -15.05 -3.69 4.43
C TYR A 122 -14.38 -2.95 5.58
N ALA A 123 -13.35 -3.52 6.14
CA ALA A 123 -12.47 -2.89 7.11
C ALA A 123 -11.11 -2.56 6.47
N LEU A 124 -10.59 -1.38 6.75
CA LEU A 124 -9.26 -0.95 6.32
C LEU A 124 -8.22 -1.68 7.17
N VAL A 125 -7.42 -2.54 6.58
CA VAL A 125 -6.39 -3.30 7.31
C VAL A 125 -5.00 -2.69 7.15
N SER A 126 -4.78 -1.98 6.05
CA SER A 126 -3.53 -1.28 5.82
C SER A 126 -3.72 -0.01 4.98
N LEU A 127 -2.77 0.90 5.11
CA LEU A 127 -2.75 2.16 4.39
C LEU A 127 -1.32 2.45 3.96
N HIS A 128 -1.12 2.69 2.65
CA HIS A 128 0.15 3.12 2.10
C HIS A 128 0.04 4.59 1.69
N VAL A 129 1.03 5.38 2.06
CA VAL A 129 1.10 6.79 1.68
C VAL A 129 2.41 7.04 0.94
N SER A 130 2.32 7.66 -0.21
CA SER A 130 3.49 8.10 -0.96
C SER A 130 3.40 9.59 -1.26
N SER A 131 4.53 10.30 -1.12
CA SER A 131 4.64 11.74 -1.31
C SER A 131 5.86 12.10 -2.15
N ARG A 132 5.69 12.96 -3.16
CA ARG A 132 6.73 13.37 -4.12
C ARG A 132 7.71 14.40 -3.55
N GLN A 133 7.87 14.49 -2.24
CA GLN A 133 8.74 15.48 -1.59
C GLN A 133 10.24 15.28 -1.86
N ASN A 134 10.64 14.12 -2.36
CA ASN A 134 11.98 13.90 -2.89
C ASN A 134 11.94 13.14 -4.24
N ALA A 135 13.13 12.97 -4.88
CA ALA A 135 13.23 12.39 -6.21
C ALA A 135 12.71 10.93 -6.27
N ASN A 136 12.92 10.17 -5.22
CA ASN A 136 12.51 8.76 -5.11
C ASN A 136 11.19 8.59 -4.37
N TRP A 137 10.48 9.69 -4.11
CA TRP A 137 9.32 9.76 -3.24
C TRP A 137 9.63 9.39 -1.79
N VAL A 138 8.71 9.69 -0.91
CA VAL A 138 8.67 9.22 0.48
C VAL A 138 7.57 8.18 0.56
N TRP A 139 7.89 6.99 1.01
CA TRP A 139 6.97 5.86 1.13
C TRP A 139 6.75 5.53 2.59
N GLY A 140 5.50 5.43 3.00
CA GLY A 140 5.14 5.03 4.35
C GLY A 140 4.05 3.96 4.31
N THR A 141 4.13 2.96 5.19
CA THR A 141 3.10 1.96 5.33
C THR A 141 2.57 1.93 6.76
N PHE A 142 1.25 1.96 6.88
CA PHE A 142 0.53 1.88 8.14
C PHE A 142 -0.22 0.56 8.21
N GLU A 143 -0.23 -0.02 9.39
CA GLU A 143 -0.98 -1.24 9.68
C GLU A 143 -1.88 -1.03 10.89
N HIS A 144 -3.03 -1.71 10.90
CA HIS A 144 -3.86 -1.69 12.09
C HIS A 144 -3.15 -2.40 13.26
N GLN A 145 -3.27 -1.85 14.47
CA GLN A 145 -2.58 -2.36 15.67
C GLN A 145 -2.84 -3.84 15.97
N LEU A 146 -4.00 -4.37 15.58
CA LEU A 146 -4.38 -5.77 15.77
C LEU A 146 -3.92 -6.69 14.64
N ASN A 147 -3.29 -6.18 13.59
CA ASN A 147 -2.79 -7.04 12.52
C ASN A 147 -1.73 -8.00 13.08
N PRO A 148 -1.94 -9.32 12.97
CA PRO A 148 -0.98 -10.29 13.49
C PRO A 148 0.32 -10.24 12.71
N GLY A 149 1.44 -10.34 13.40
CA GLY A 149 2.76 -10.35 12.81
C GLY A 149 3.27 -9.00 12.32
N ARG A 150 2.63 -7.90 12.69
CA ARG A 150 2.92 -6.54 12.23
C ARG A 150 4.41 -6.16 12.28
N CYS A 151 5.12 -6.56 13.33
CA CYS A 151 6.54 -6.25 13.49
C CYS A 151 7.46 -7.49 13.48
N ASP A 152 6.97 -8.68 13.14
CA ASP A 152 7.75 -9.92 13.24
C ASP A 152 9.02 -9.91 12.40
N THR A 153 8.89 -9.61 11.11
CA THR A 153 9.96 -9.81 10.14
C THR A 153 10.94 -8.64 10.06
N MET A 154 10.42 -7.41 10.03
CA MET A 154 11.21 -6.20 9.80
C MET A 154 11.22 -5.25 10.98
N GLY A 155 10.46 -5.56 12.04
CA GLY A 155 10.21 -4.62 13.10
C GLY A 155 9.23 -3.52 12.70
N CYS A 156 9.07 -2.55 13.58
CA CYS A 156 8.29 -1.33 13.36
C CYS A 156 9.09 -0.14 13.86
N PHE A 157 9.17 0.92 13.05
CA PHE A 157 10.01 2.08 13.35
C PHE A 157 9.24 3.37 13.03
N ASP A 158 8.60 3.94 14.05
CA ASP A 158 7.90 5.20 13.99
C ASP A 158 8.49 6.18 15.01
N SER A 159 9.57 6.83 14.63
CA SER A 159 10.28 7.77 15.49
C SER A 159 9.53 9.10 15.71
N PHE A 160 8.48 9.37 14.94
CA PHE A 160 7.70 10.61 15.05
C PHE A 160 6.35 10.39 15.73
N GLY A 161 5.60 9.37 15.34
CA GLY A 161 4.19 9.20 15.64
C GLY A 161 3.89 8.32 16.85
N ALA A 162 4.78 7.41 17.24
CA ALA A 162 4.56 6.49 18.34
C ALA A 162 5.37 6.85 19.60
N GLU A 163 4.78 6.65 20.79
CA GLU A 163 5.52 6.77 22.07
C GLU A 163 6.57 5.68 22.25
N ILE A 164 6.34 4.52 21.59
CA ILE A 164 7.33 3.44 21.48
C ILE A 164 7.84 3.47 20.03
N PRO A 165 8.94 4.20 19.76
CA PRO A 165 9.35 4.51 18.39
C PRO A 165 9.97 3.34 17.65
N ALA A 166 10.36 2.27 18.34
CA ALA A 166 10.95 1.10 17.72
C ALA A 166 10.52 -0.19 18.39
N VAL A 167 10.12 -1.16 17.57
CA VAL A 167 9.94 -2.56 17.95
C VAL A 167 10.86 -3.39 17.05
N LEU A 168 11.86 -4.02 17.64
CA LEU A 168 12.84 -4.80 16.88
C LEU A 168 12.20 -6.05 16.26
N PRO A 169 12.73 -6.53 15.11
CA PRO A 169 12.25 -7.75 14.48
C PRO A 169 12.37 -8.95 15.43
N ASN A 170 11.30 -9.72 15.48
CA ASN A 170 11.32 -11.03 16.17
C ASN A 170 11.02 -12.14 15.17
N LYS A 171 12.04 -12.54 14.41
CA LYS A 171 11.92 -13.56 13.36
C LYS A 171 11.53 -14.94 13.86
N ALA A 172 11.61 -15.19 15.18
CA ALA A 172 11.14 -16.42 15.80
C ALA A 172 9.63 -16.38 16.09
N ALA A 173 9.02 -15.21 16.08
CA ALA A 173 7.59 -15.08 16.29
C ALA A 173 6.81 -15.46 15.01
N VAL A 174 5.64 -16.05 15.22
CA VAL A 174 4.68 -16.33 14.16
C VAL A 174 3.38 -15.64 14.54
N ASN A 175 3.00 -14.60 13.79
CA ASN A 175 1.79 -13.82 14.03
C ASN A 175 1.68 -13.24 15.46
N ALA A 176 2.78 -12.72 16.00
CA ALA A 176 2.76 -12.07 17.29
C ALA A 176 1.77 -10.90 17.33
N GLN A 177 1.12 -10.72 18.45
CA GLN A 177 0.30 -9.55 18.73
C GLN A 177 1.18 -8.48 19.39
N TYR A 178 1.19 -7.29 18.83
CA TYR A 178 2.04 -6.18 19.31
C TYR A 178 1.25 -5.12 20.10
N GLY A 179 -0.08 -5.25 20.12
CA GLY A 179 -0.93 -4.33 20.84
C GLY A 179 -0.96 -2.91 20.26
N ALA A 180 -1.41 -1.97 21.06
CA ALA A 180 -1.53 -0.57 20.65
C ALA A 180 -0.18 0.09 20.34
N CYS A 181 -0.21 1.07 19.46
CA CYS A 181 0.88 2.00 19.20
C CYS A 181 0.47 3.40 19.71
N PRO A 182 0.66 3.71 21.01
CA PRO A 182 0.23 4.98 21.59
C PRO A 182 0.87 6.14 20.84
N LYS A 183 0.05 7.14 20.51
CA LYS A 183 0.49 8.28 19.71
C LYS A 183 1.15 9.34 20.59
N THR A 184 2.22 9.92 20.09
CA THR A 184 2.85 11.07 20.73
C THR A 184 1.87 12.25 20.82
N LYS A 185 2.02 13.08 21.82
CA LYS A 185 1.18 14.27 21.99
C LYS A 185 1.17 15.19 20.75
N PRO A 186 2.31 15.47 20.08
CA PRO A 186 2.30 16.26 18.85
C PRO A 186 1.44 15.61 17.73
N LEU A 187 1.52 14.29 17.54
CA LEU A 187 0.72 13.62 16.55
C LEU A 187 -0.77 13.66 16.91
N LYS A 188 -1.15 13.40 18.15
CA LYS A 188 -2.54 13.55 18.59
C LYS A 188 -3.09 14.96 18.31
N THR A 189 -2.33 15.98 18.62
CA THR A 189 -2.72 17.37 18.31
C THR A 189 -2.95 17.59 16.81
N LEU A 190 -2.12 16.99 15.93
CA LEU A 190 -2.32 17.07 14.49
C LEU A 190 -3.58 16.33 14.04
N MET A 191 -3.83 15.14 14.59
CA MET A 191 -5.03 14.35 14.30
C MET A 191 -6.30 15.08 14.74
N ASP A 192 -6.31 15.66 15.94
CA ASP A 192 -7.41 16.45 16.47
C ASP A 192 -7.69 17.68 15.60
N ASN A 193 -6.65 18.42 15.22
CA ASN A 193 -6.77 19.60 14.35
C ASN A 193 -7.29 19.23 12.95
N ALA A 194 -7.02 18.02 12.48
CA ALA A 194 -7.53 17.49 11.23
C ALA A 194 -8.94 16.90 11.36
N ASN A 195 -9.53 16.92 12.56
CA ASN A 195 -10.82 16.28 12.88
C ASN A 195 -10.88 14.79 12.43
N LEU A 196 -9.79 14.07 12.62
CA LEU A 196 -9.78 12.65 12.32
C LEU A 196 -10.63 11.87 13.32
N SER A 197 -11.35 10.86 12.84
CA SER A 197 -12.05 9.93 13.72
C SER A 197 -11.06 9.24 14.65
N PRO A 198 -11.40 9.01 15.94
CA PRO A 198 -10.52 8.32 16.89
C PRO A 198 -10.05 6.95 16.42
N VAL A 199 -10.79 6.30 15.52
CA VAL A 199 -10.40 5.00 14.95
C VAL A 199 -9.04 5.05 14.25
N TRP A 200 -8.64 6.20 13.74
CA TRP A 200 -7.33 6.40 13.11
C TRP A 200 -6.14 6.26 14.08
N GLU A 201 -6.38 6.42 15.38
CA GLU A 201 -5.36 6.15 16.39
C GLU A 201 -4.93 4.68 16.45
N ASN A 202 -5.77 3.77 15.92
CA ASN A 202 -5.46 2.34 15.87
C ASN A 202 -4.54 1.94 14.71
N TYR A 203 -4.18 2.88 13.82
CA TYR A 203 -3.25 2.63 12.72
C TYR A 203 -1.84 3.09 13.11
N CYS A 204 -0.89 2.19 12.95
CA CYS A 204 0.50 2.37 13.33
C CYS A 204 1.36 2.54 12.09
N LEU A 205 2.16 3.59 12.00
CA LEU A 205 3.20 3.67 10.99
C LEU A 205 4.21 2.55 11.26
N LYS A 206 4.47 1.73 10.27
CA LYS A 206 5.46 0.66 10.39
C LYS A 206 6.86 1.17 10.19
N SER A 207 7.08 1.87 9.09
CA SER A 207 8.32 2.56 8.75
C SER A 207 8.12 3.43 7.51
N THR A 208 9.17 4.15 7.14
CA THR A 208 9.26 4.92 5.90
C THR A 208 10.49 4.51 5.10
N GLU A 209 10.42 4.71 3.78
CA GLU A 209 11.49 4.42 2.83
C GLU A 209 11.64 5.61 1.88
N VAL A 210 12.88 6.03 1.60
CA VAL A 210 13.20 7.16 0.72
C VAL A 210 14.31 6.85 -0.28
N ASP A 211 15.02 5.75 -0.07
CA ASP A 211 16.10 5.26 -0.90
C ASP A 211 16.00 3.75 -1.11
N TYR A 212 16.72 3.24 -2.11
CA TYR A 212 16.73 1.82 -2.47
C TYR A 212 17.56 0.97 -1.52
N GLY A 213 18.52 1.55 -0.84
CA GLY A 213 19.42 0.83 0.05
C GLY A 213 20.40 1.75 0.76
N ALA A 214 21.12 1.17 1.70
CA ALA A 214 22.17 1.83 2.45
C ALA A 214 23.43 2.06 1.61
N ALA A 215 24.35 2.89 2.13
CA ALA A 215 25.59 3.21 1.44
C ALA A 215 26.53 2.00 1.22
N ASP A 216 26.35 0.94 2.00
CA ASP A 216 27.10 -0.32 1.85
C ASP A 216 26.48 -1.27 0.81
N GLY A 217 25.42 -0.85 0.13
CA GLY A 217 24.70 -1.63 -0.87
C GLY A 217 23.61 -2.54 -0.31
N THR A 218 23.41 -2.58 1.01
CA THR A 218 22.32 -3.36 1.62
C THR A 218 20.98 -2.79 1.18
N PRO A 219 20.12 -3.57 0.49
CA PRO A 219 18.80 -3.09 0.08
C PRO A 219 17.92 -2.74 1.29
N TYR A 220 17.19 -1.63 1.20
CA TYR A 220 16.14 -1.34 2.14
C TYR A 220 14.91 -2.20 1.85
N VAL A 221 14.21 -2.54 2.90
CA VAL A 221 13.02 -3.38 2.87
C VAL A 221 11.91 -2.66 3.61
N LEU A 222 10.79 -2.49 2.94
CA LEU A 222 9.58 -1.96 3.52
C LEU A 222 8.38 -2.67 2.89
N GLY A 223 7.54 -3.23 3.72
CA GLY A 223 6.33 -3.89 3.30
C GLY A 223 5.33 -4.02 4.44
N ASN A 224 4.11 -4.30 4.08
CA ASN A 224 2.99 -4.51 4.96
C ASN A 224 2.85 -6.00 5.30
N SER A 225 2.56 -6.34 6.54
CA SER A 225 2.42 -7.74 6.98
C SER A 225 1.19 -8.44 6.39
N VAL A 226 0.21 -7.66 5.90
CA VAL A 226 -0.98 -8.21 5.24
C VAL A 226 -0.74 -8.36 3.74
N ILE A 227 -0.31 -7.30 3.07
CA ILE A 227 -0.27 -7.24 1.61
C ILE A 227 0.96 -7.96 1.04
N GLU A 228 2.16 -7.57 1.43
CA GLU A 228 3.39 -8.14 0.88
C GLU A 228 3.62 -9.58 1.35
N ARG A 229 2.95 -10.02 2.42
CA ARG A 229 2.94 -11.42 2.82
C ARG A 229 2.21 -12.32 1.83
N ILE A 230 1.17 -11.79 1.17
CA ILE A 230 0.33 -12.53 0.23
C ILE A 230 0.90 -12.44 -1.21
N VAL A 231 1.49 -11.33 -1.57
CA VAL A 231 1.76 -10.90 -2.95
C VAL A 231 3.24 -10.98 -3.34
N GLY A 232 4.14 -11.61 -2.62
CA GLY A 232 5.56 -11.57 -2.96
C GLY A 232 6.25 -12.93 -3.07
N ASN A 233 7.14 -13.10 -4.05
CA ASN A 233 8.15 -14.15 -4.03
C ASN A 233 9.20 -13.83 -2.96
N GLY A 234 9.09 -14.41 -1.79
CA GLY A 234 9.98 -14.14 -0.66
C GLY A 234 9.29 -13.41 0.49
N GLY A 235 8.04 -13.04 0.30
CA GLY A 235 7.23 -12.39 1.32
C GLY A 235 7.74 -11.01 1.72
N ILE A 236 7.35 -10.57 2.90
CA ILE A 236 7.64 -9.23 3.40
C ILE A 236 9.15 -8.92 3.52
N SER A 237 10.01 -9.93 3.70
CA SER A 237 11.47 -9.74 3.79
C SER A 237 12.14 -9.41 2.46
N ALA A 238 11.42 -9.53 1.36
CA ALA A 238 11.86 -9.21 0.01
C ALA A 238 11.01 -8.10 -0.61
N ALA A 239 10.26 -7.34 0.17
CA ALA A 239 9.44 -6.24 -0.29
C ALA A 239 10.13 -4.89 -0.10
N SER A 240 9.98 -4.01 -1.08
CA SER A 240 10.38 -2.61 -1.00
C SER A 240 9.38 -1.79 -1.80
N CYS A 241 8.74 -0.83 -1.17
CA CYS A 241 7.77 0.04 -1.82
C CYS A 241 8.43 0.78 -3.01
N ILE A 242 9.57 1.41 -2.76
CA ILE A 242 10.30 2.18 -3.76
C ILE A 242 10.80 1.30 -4.91
N ALA A 243 11.37 0.12 -4.62
CA ALA A 243 11.91 -0.76 -5.65
C ALA A 243 10.80 -1.29 -6.56
N CYS A 244 9.67 -1.74 -6.00
CA CYS A 244 8.53 -2.18 -6.78
C CYS A 244 7.95 -1.05 -7.64
N HIS A 245 7.76 0.13 -7.06
CA HIS A 245 7.17 1.28 -7.76
C HIS A 245 8.11 1.90 -8.81
N ALA A 246 9.41 1.72 -8.71
CA ALA A 246 10.38 2.19 -9.72
C ALA A 246 10.17 1.55 -11.10
N TYR A 247 9.50 0.40 -11.17
CA TYR A 247 9.16 -0.26 -12.43
C TYR A 247 7.87 0.24 -13.08
N ALA A 248 7.16 1.19 -12.47
CA ALA A 248 5.99 1.81 -13.08
C ALA A 248 6.37 2.49 -14.39
N SER A 249 6.00 1.88 -15.52
CA SER A 249 6.44 2.27 -16.85
C SER A 249 5.45 1.88 -17.93
N PHE A 250 5.51 2.56 -19.08
CA PHE A 250 4.64 2.34 -20.22
C PHE A 250 5.43 2.32 -21.55
N GLY A 251 4.91 1.62 -22.51
CA GLY A 251 5.50 1.47 -23.84
C GLY A 251 4.86 2.36 -24.90
N SER A 252 5.28 2.15 -26.15
CA SER A 252 4.84 2.93 -27.33
C SER A 252 3.33 2.87 -27.60
N ASN A 253 2.66 1.84 -27.14
CA ASN A 253 1.20 1.68 -27.26
C ASN A 253 0.42 2.27 -26.08
N GLY A 254 1.09 2.91 -25.12
CA GLY A 254 0.49 3.47 -23.91
C GLY A 254 0.07 2.44 -22.86
N SER A 255 0.44 1.16 -23.04
CA SER A 255 0.17 0.13 -22.04
C SER A 255 1.35 -0.03 -21.08
N PRO A 256 1.11 -0.49 -19.84
CA PRO A 256 2.18 -0.83 -18.92
C PRO A 256 3.15 -1.82 -19.57
N THR A 257 4.46 -1.60 -19.46
CA THR A 257 5.49 -2.49 -19.99
C THR A 257 5.86 -3.59 -19.00
N ALA A 258 5.83 -3.27 -17.71
CA ALA A 258 5.94 -4.25 -16.65
C ALA A 258 4.55 -4.49 -16.05
N SER A 259 4.15 -5.73 -15.85
CA SER A 259 2.97 -6.03 -15.07
C SER A 259 3.36 -6.15 -13.59
N ALA A 260 2.48 -5.76 -12.68
CA ALA A 260 2.70 -6.01 -11.25
C ALA A 260 2.99 -7.51 -11.00
N ALA A 261 2.33 -8.41 -11.74
CA ALA A 261 2.58 -9.85 -11.66
C ALA A 261 4.00 -10.25 -12.15
N ALA A 262 4.53 -9.59 -13.18
CA ALA A 262 5.91 -9.83 -13.63
C ALA A 262 6.92 -9.31 -12.60
N MET A 263 6.61 -8.21 -11.91
CA MET A 263 7.46 -7.67 -10.83
C MET A 263 7.59 -8.62 -9.64
N LEU A 264 6.57 -9.42 -9.37
CA LEU A 264 6.61 -10.43 -8.32
C LEU A 264 7.60 -11.58 -8.62
N GLY A 265 8.01 -11.73 -9.88
CA GLY A 265 9.07 -12.66 -10.31
C GLY A 265 10.49 -12.12 -10.15
N TYR A 266 10.64 -10.79 -10.08
CA TYR A 266 11.90 -10.13 -9.77
C TYR A 266 11.87 -9.75 -8.30
N ASN A 267 12.89 -10.07 -7.55
CA ASN A 267 12.97 -9.67 -6.16
C ASN A 267 12.92 -8.12 -6.07
N PRO A 268 11.82 -7.50 -5.62
CA PRO A 268 11.63 -6.05 -5.73
C PRO A 268 12.36 -5.31 -4.59
N THR A 269 13.68 -5.52 -4.47
CA THR A 269 14.54 -4.81 -3.53
C THR A 269 15.75 -4.25 -4.25
N GLY A 270 16.33 -3.20 -3.70
CA GLY A 270 17.47 -2.50 -4.30
C GLY A 270 17.09 -1.69 -5.55
N ASN A 271 18.08 -1.28 -6.31
CA ASN A 271 17.89 -0.48 -7.51
C ASN A 271 17.18 -1.28 -8.62
N PRO A 272 16.33 -0.62 -9.42
CA PRO A 272 15.66 -1.29 -10.54
C PRO A 272 16.69 -1.80 -11.57
N VAL A 273 16.38 -2.95 -12.15
CA VAL A 273 17.19 -3.58 -13.20
C VAL A 273 16.95 -2.82 -14.52
N PRO A 274 17.96 -2.17 -15.11
CA PRO A 274 17.78 -1.33 -16.31
C PRO A 274 17.17 -2.09 -17.50
N ASP A 275 17.56 -3.34 -17.72
CA ASP A 275 17.08 -4.15 -18.85
C ASP A 275 15.57 -4.39 -18.80
N VAL A 276 14.97 -4.44 -17.61
CA VAL A 276 13.53 -4.57 -17.44
C VAL A 276 12.78 -3.32 -17.89
N LEU A 277 13.43 -2.17 -17.83
CA LEU A 277 12.90 -0.87 -18.24
C LEU A 277 13.28 -0.50 -19.68
N ALA A 278 14.08 -1.32 -20.35
CA ALA A 278 14.54 -1.04 -21.72
C ALA A 278 13.34 -0.87 -22.68
N GLY A 279 13.37 0.21 -23.46
CA GLY A 279 12.30 0.51 -24.41
C GLY A 279 11.00 1.01 -23.81
N SER A 280 11.01 1.40 -22.54
CA SER A 280 9.84 1.99 -21.84
C SER A 280 10.14 3.39 -21.31
N LEU A 281 9.08 4.13 -20.95
CA LEU A 281 9.17 5.37 -20.19
C LEU A 281 8.61 5.14 -18.78
N GLN A 282 9.34 5.57 -17.77
CA GLN A 282 8.91 5.49 -16.38
C GLN A 282 7.78 6.47 -16.09
N PHE A 283 6.84 6.06 -15.26
CA PHE A 283 5.68 6.86 -14.85
C PHE A 283 5.86 7.45 -13.44
N ASP A 284 7.05 7.93 -13.12
CA ASP A 284 7.38 8.57 -11.84
C ASP A 284 6.82 7.79 -10.63
N PHE A 285 7.08 6.47 -10.59
CA PHE A 285 6.68 5.54 -9.52
C PHE A 285 5.16 5.24 -9.40
N MET A 286 4.30 5.72 -10.29
CA MET A 286 2.85 5.63 -10.11
C MET A 286 2.19 4.52 -10.94
N TRP A 287 1.96 3.35 -10.37
CA TRP A 287 1.22 2.25 -10.99
C TRP A 287 -0.26 2.55 -11.20
N GLY A 288 -0.92 3.16 -10.23
CA GLY A 288 -2.38 3.30 -10.21
C GLY A 288 -3.00 4.11 -11.36
N VAL A 289 -2.19 4.82 -12.16
CA VAL A 289 -2.65 5.49 -13.39
C VAL A 289 -2.52 4.56 -14.60
N LEU A 290 -1.46 3.77 -14.63
CA LEU A 290 -1.16 2.85 -15.73
C LEU A 290 -2.15 1.68 -15.82
N MET A 291 -2.81 1.37 -14.71
CA MET A 291 -3.81 0.31 -14.61
C MET A 291 -5.22 0.78 -14.98
N ALA A 292 -5.39 2.06 -15.27
CA ALA A 292 -6.67 2.60 -15.74
C ALA A 292 -7.02 2.07 -17.14
N PRO A 293 -8.31 1.79 -17.42
CA PRO A 293 -8.77 1.22 -18.71
C PRO A 293 -8.58 2.16 -19.89
#